data_4e674efba2174d3d5759e1c8188ef72b
#
_entry.id   4e674efba2174d3d5759e1c8188ef72b
#
_cell.length_a   1.000
_cell.length_b   1.000
_cell.length_c   1.000
_cell.angle_alpha   90.00
_cell.angle_beta   90.00
_cell.angle_gamma   90.00
#
_symmetry.space_group_name_H-M   'P 1'
#
loop_
_entity.id
_entity.type
_entity.pdbx_description
1 polymer ?
#
loop_
_entity_poly.entity_id
_entity_poly.type
_entity_poly.pdbx_seq_one_letter_code
_entity_poly.pdbx_strand_id
1 'polypeptide(L)'
;MSVTVHMHGNLRRFLPEGRDRTTMEVVPAITIEALLNALGAEPDTWLVAVNGAVCEKTRVLRDGDLLDCFEPVAGGRGSVR
;
A
#
# COMPACT_ATOMS: atom_id res chain seq x y z
N MET A 1 -9.73 -13.53 4.62
CA MET A 1 -9.26 -12.59 5.65
C MET A 1 -9.29 -11.18 5.12
N SER A 2 -9.38 -10.20 5.99
CA SER A 2 -9.51 -8.80 5.62
C SER A 2 -8.28 -8.02 6.01
N VAL A 3 -7.88 -7.09 5.15
CA VAL A 3 -6.86 -6.10 5.49
C VAL A 3 -7.37 -4.72 5.10
N THR A 4 -6.87 -3.69 5.78
CA THR A 4 -7.17 -2.31 5.41
C THR A 4 -5.96 -1.76 4.68
N VAL A 5 -6.20 -1.15 3.53
CA VAL A 5 -5.14 -0.55 2.72
C VAL A 5 -5.32 0.96 2.76
N HIS A 6 -4.26 1.65 3.15
CA HIS A 6 -4.25 3.11 3.21
C HIS A 6 -3.23 3.62 2.19
N MET A 7 -3.73 4.27 1.15
CA MET A 7 -2.90 4.81 0.08
C MET A 7 -2.64 6.29 0.33
N HIS A 8 -1.38 6.66 0.38
CA HIS A 8 -0.98 8.04 0.63
C HIS A 8 -0.66 8.75 -0.68
N GLY A 9 -0.90 10.04 -0.71
CA GLY A 9 -0.59 10.87 -1.87
C GLY A 9 -1.39 10.43 -3.10
N ASN A 10 -0.74 10.41 -4.24
CA ASN A 10 -1.41 10.06 -5.49
C ASN A 10 -1.70 8.57 -5.65
N LEU A 11 -1.23 7.74 -4.71
CA LEU A 11 -1.58 6.31 -4.75
C LEU A 11 -3.07 6.08 -4.56
N ARG A 12 -3.80 7.06 -4.08
CA ARG A 12 -5.26 6.97 -3.93
C ARG A 12 -5.96 6.61 -5.23
N ARG A 13 -5.34 6.92 -6.37
CA ARG A 13 -5.94 6.61 -7.68
C ARG A 13 -6.11 5.12 -7.92
N PHE A 14 -5.40 4.29 -7.16
CA PHE A 14 -5.50 2.83 -7.29
C PHE A 14 -6.65 2.24 -6.47
N LEU A 15 -7.32 3.06 -5.66
CA LEU A 15 -8.48 2.61 -4.89
C LEU A 15 -9.76 3.12 -5.54
N PRO A 16 -10.87 2.40 -5.34
CA PRO A 16 -12.15 2.82 -5.92
C PRO A 16 -12.52 4.24 -5.51
N GLU A 17 -12.98 5.03 -6.46
CA GLU A 17 -13.48 6.39 -6.24
C GLU A 17 -12.43 7.33 -5.66
N GLY A 18 -11.15 7.01 -5.82
CA GLY A 18 -10.07 7.84 -5.30
C GLY A 18 -10.00 7.90 -3.78
N ARG A 19 -10.55 6.90 -3.12
CA ARG A 19 -10.50 6.85 -1.66
C ARG A 19 -9.08 6.68 -1.18
N ASP A 20 -8.78 7.22 -0.01
CA ASP A 20 -7.46 7.04 0.57
C ASP A 20 -7.34 5.72 1.33
N ARG A 21 -8.46 5.08 1.66
CA ARG A 21 -8.47 3.88 2.50
C ARG A 21 -9.61 2.95 2.10
N THR A 22 -9.33 1.66 2.12
CA THR A 22 -10.38 0.66 1.90
C THR A 22 -10.03 -0.63 2.64
N THR A 23 -11.06 -1.37 3.04
CA THR A 23 -10.88 -2.70 3.61
C THR A 23 -11.20 -3.71 2.51
N MET A 24 -10.34 -4.69 2.33
CA MET A 24 -10.52 -5.67 1.26
C MET A 24 -10.32 -7.08 1.77
N GLU A 25 -11.06 -8.00 1.15
CA GLU A 25 -10.86 -9.42 1.37
C GLU A 25 -9.67 -9.88 0.55
N VAL A 26 -8.80 -10.64 1.17
CA VAL A 26 -7.61 -11.17 0.50
C VAL A 26 -7.42 -12.64 0.86
N VAL A 27 -6.67 -13.35 0.04
CA VAL A 27 -6.37 -14.74 0.32
C VAL A 27 -5.39 -14.84 1.49
N PRO A 28 -5.47 -15.89 2.31
CA PRO A 28 -4.52 -16.07 3.41
C PRO A 28 -3.09 -16.17 2.88
N ALA A 29 -2.16 -15.65 3.65
CA ALA A 29 -0.73 -15.66 3.35
C ALA A 29 -0.34 -14.81 2.13
N ILE A 30 -1.20 -13.89 1.70
CA ILE A 30 -0.84 -12.97 0.62
C ILE A 30 0.30 -12.08 1.06
N THR A 31 1.26 -11.83 0.14
CA THR A 31 2.32 -10.86 0.42
C THR A 31 1.84 -9.46 0.05
N ILE A 32 2.52 -8.45 0.61
CA ILE A 32 2.23 -7.07 0.25
C ILE A 32 2.39 -6.87 -1.25
N GLU A 33 3.47 -7.42 -1.81
CA GLU A 33 3.74 -7.31 -3.24
C GLU A 33 2.60 -7.88 -4.08
N ALA A 34 2.09 -9.05 -3.71
CA ALA A 34 1.00 -9.67 -4.45
C ALA A 34 -0.27 -8.83 -4.39
N LEU A 35 -0.56 -8.24 -3.22
CA LEU A 35 -1.72 -7.37 -3.08
C LEU A 35 -1.57 -6.11 -3.93
N LEU A 36 -0.39 -5.49 -3.91
CA LEU A 36 -0.14 -4.29 -4.71
C LEU A 36 -0.23 -4.59 -6.20
N ASN A 37 0.25 -5.77 -6.63
CA ASN A 37 0.10 -6.19 -8.02
C ASN A 37 -1.35 -6.33 -8.41
N ALA A 38 -2.17 -6.88 -7.53
CA ALA A 38 -3.61 -7.03 -7.81
C ALA A 38 -4.30 -5.68 -7.95
N LEU A 39 -3.82 -4.67 -7.23
CA LEU A 39 -4.37 -3.31 -7.34
C LEU A 39 -3.75 -2.51 -8.49
N GLY A 40 -2.71 -3.03 -9.11
CA GLY A 40 -1.99 -2.31 -10.15
C GLY A 40 -1.04 -1.25 -9.62
N ALA A 41 -0.78 -1.23 -8.31
CA ALA A 41 -0.03 -0.16 -7.66
C ALA A 41 1.41 -0.54 -7.32
N GLU A 42 1.82 -1.77 -7.61
CA GLU A 42 3.11 -2.25 -7.16
C GLU A 42 4.28 -1.39 -7.66
N PRO A 43 4.35 -1.05 -8.97
CA PRO A 43 5.51 -0.28 -9.43
C PRO A 43 5.57 1.13 -8.87
N ASP A 44 4.45 1.69 -8.46
CA ASP A 44 4.40 3.07 -7.97
C ASP A 44 4.50 3.16 -6.46
N THR A 45 4.49 2.04 -5.76
CA THR A 45 4.58 2.01 -4.31
C THR A 45 6.03 1.72 -3.92
N TRP A 46 6.68 2.67 -3.27
CA TRP A 46 8.10 2.54 -2.93
C TRP A 46 8.32 2.11 -1.50
N LEU A 47 7.44 2.52 -0.60
CA LEU A 47 7.61 2.25 0.82
C LEU A 47 6.29 1.72 1.37
N VAL A 48 6.36 0.70 2.19
CA VAL A 48 5.17 0.15 2.85
C VAL A 48 5.42 0.00 4.33
N ALA A 49 4.34 0.09 5.09
CA ALA A 49 4.36 -0.13 6.53
C ALA A 49 3.14 -0.95 6.91
N VAL A 50 3.31 -1.86 7.85
CA VAL A 50 2.21 -2.66 8.37
C VAL A 50 2.04 -2.31 9.85
N ASN A 51 0.85 -1.86 10.20
CA ASN A 51 0.53 -1.47 11.58
C ASN A 51 1.54 -0.46 12.13
N GLY A 52 1.98 0.46 11.27
CA GLY A 52 2.90 1.54 11.64
C GLY A 52 4.37 1.18 11.56
N ALA A 53 4.72 -0.04 11.18
CA ALA A 53 6.13 -0.46 11.11
C ALA A 53 6.54 -0.66 9.65
N VAL A 54 7.55 0.09 9.21
CA VAL A 54 8.08 -0.05 7.86
C VAL A 54 8.63 -1.47 7.67
N CYS A 55 8.33 -2.05 6.52
CA CYS A 55 8.74 -3.43 6.24
C CYS A 55 8.94 -3.60 4.74
N GLU A 56 9.33 -4.81 4.34
CA GLU A 56 9.54 -5.15 2.95
C GLU A 56 8.27 -5.64 2.32
N LYS A 57 8.15 -5.47 1.01
CA LYS A 57 6.97 -5.91 0.25
C LYS A 57 6.81 -7.42 0.24
N THR A 58 7.84 -8.16 0.59
CA THR A 58 7.78 -9.62 0.68
C THR A 58 7.08 -10.11 1.93
N ARG A 59 6.77 -9.20 2.86
CA ARG A 59 6.10 -9.57 4.09
C ARG A 59 4.69 -10.11 3.82
N VAL A 60 4.34 -11.17 4.54
CA VAL A 60 3.00 -11.76 4.49
C VAL A 60 2.05 -10.96 5.36
N LEU A 61 0.88 -10.66 4.85
CA LEU A 61 -0.16 -9.95 5.59
C LEU A 61 -0.99 -10.92 6.41
N ARG A 62 -1.55 -10.41 7.50
CA ARG A 62 -2.42 -11.16 8.40
C ARG A 62 -3.78 -10.48 8.48
N ASP A 63 -4.77 -11.24 8.91
CA ASP A 63 -6.11 -10.70 9.08
C ASP A 63 -6.08 -9.50 10.03
N GLY A 64 -6.73 -8.43 9.62
CA GLY A 64 -6.81 -7.22 10.43
C GLY A 64 -5.65 -6.25 10.28
N ASP A 65 -4.65 -6.59 9.48
CA ASP A 65 -3.50 -5.69 9.29
C ASP A 65 -3.92 -4.40 8.59
N LEU A 66 -3.24 -3.31 8.96
CA LEU A 66 -3.34 -2.03 8.27
C LEU A 66 -2.07 -1.84 7.46
N LEU A 67 -2.22 -1.77 6.15
CA LEU A 67 -1.11 -1.57 5.22
C LEU A 67 -1.11 -0.12 4.76
N ASP A 68 -0.03 0.61 5.05
CA ASP A 68 0.18 1.96 4.54
C ASP A 68 1.13 1.90 3.35
N CYS A 69 0.76 2.56 2.27
CA CYS A 69 1.55 2.57 1.03
C CYS A 69 1.93 4.00 0.68
N PHE A 70 3.20 4.19 0.36
CA PHE A 70 3.74 5.51 0.07
C PHE A 70 4.42 5.51 -1.30
N GLU A 71 4.21 6.58 -2.05
CA GLU A 71 4.92 6.77 -3.30
C GLU A 71 6.16 7.62 -3.06
N PRO A 72 7.10 7.64 -4.01
CA PRO A 72 8.24 8.55 -3.86
C PRO A 72 7.74 9.97 -3.86
N VAL A 73 8.34 10.77 -3.01
CA VAL A 73 8.05 12.19 -3.01
C VAL A 73 8.77 12.76 -4.21
N ALA A 74 7.99 12.95 -5.20
CA ALA A 74 8.58 13.46 -6.41
C ALA A 74 8.93 14.88 -6.18
N GLY A 75 9.49 14.81 -6.09
CA GLY A 75 9.73 15.79 -5.93
C GLY A 75 9.30 16.57 -5.23
N GLY A 76 9.03 16.23 -5.06
CA GLY A 76 8.82 16.79 -4.43
C GLY A 76 9.70 17.26 -4.41
N ARG A 77 9.79 17.12 -4.99
CA ARG A 77 10.51 17.38 -4.97
C ARG A 77 11.14 17.70 -4.49
N GLY A 78 10.92 17.69 -4.32
CA GLY A 78 11.60 17.98 -3.87
C GLY A 78 12.38 17.98 -3.66
N SER A 79 12.54 17.92 -3.67
CA SER A 79 13.33 18.05 -3.39
C SER A 79 14.20 18.23 -3.46
N VAL A 80 14.41 18.44 -3.84
CA VAL A 80 15.28 18.69 -3.88
C VAL A 80 15.68 19.40 -3.89
N ARG A 81 15.68 19.70 -3.98
CA ARG A 81 16.25 20.41 -3.92
C ARG A 81 16.72 20.79 -3.57
#